data_b1d67a9eccf7301d5aa0fecf76d5a9c9
#
_entry.id   b1d67a9eccf7301d5aa0fecf76d5a9c9
#
_cell.length_a   1.000
_cell.length_b   1.000
_cell.length_c   1.000
_cell.angle_alpha   90.00
_cell.angle_beta   90.00
_cell.angle_gamma   90.00
#
_symmetry.space_group_name_H-M   'P 1'
#
loop_
_entity.id
_entity.type
_entity.pdbx_description
1 polymer ?
#
loop_
_entity_poly.entity_id
_entity_poly.type
_entity_poly.pdbx_seq_one_letter_code
_entity_poly.pdbx_strand_id
1 'polypeptide(L)'
;MLTMLDEGLWEADARVELEELAEAVDARLSSDEDEVDTLGGLVFLLAGHIPAKGECVEHPSGWKLEAVDSDPRKIIRVRLHAPESQRPEAD
;
A
#
# COMPACT_ATOMS: atom_id res chain seq x y z
N MET A 1 7.45 8.23 -5.38
CA MET A 1 7.42 7.66 -6.73
C MET A 1 6.92 6.22 -6.68
N LEU A 2 6.19 5.81 -7.69
CA LEU A 2 5.57 4.50 -7.73
C LEU A 2 6.28 3.62 -8.76
N THR A 3 6.72 2.45 -8.34
CA THR A 3 7.49 1.56 -9.20
C THR A 3 6.94 0.15 -9.11
N MET A 4 6.75 -0.50 -10.27
CA MET A 4 6.36 -1.89 -10.29
C MET A 4 7.64 -2.74 -10.24
N LEU A 5 7.76 -3.55 -9.20
CA LEU A 5 8.93 -4.39 -9.03
C LEU A 5 8.77 -5.73 -9.73
N ASP A 6 7.54 -6.21 -9.81
CA ASP A 6 7.22 -7.49 -10.43
C ASP A 6 5.72 -7.50 -10.61
N GLU A 7 5.18 -8.50 -11.30
CA GLU A 7 3.74 -8.59 -11.43
C GLU A 7 3.14 -8.78 -10.06
N GLY A 8 2.18 -7.94 -9.72
CA GLY A 8 1.55 -8.02 -8.42
C GLY A 8 2.38 -7.47 -7.28
N LEU A 9 3.50 -6.80 -7.58
CA LEU A 9 4.37 -6.27 -6.56
C LEU A 9 4.80 -4.86 -6.94
N TRP A 10 4.40 -3.88 -6.13
CA TRP A 10 4.70 -2.48 -6.35
C TRP A 10 5.38 -1.89 -5.14
N GLU A 11 6.11 -0.83 -5.35
CA GLU A 11 6.75 -0.11 -4.25
C GLU A 11 6.53 1.37 -4.48
N ALA A 12 6.20 2.08 -3.43
CA ALA A 12 5.89 3.50 -3.56
C ALA A 12 6.31 4.25 -2.31
N ASP A 13 6.64 5.53 -2.53
CA ASP A 13 6.85 6.46 -1.44
C ASP A 13 5.53 6.62 -0.71
N ALA A 14 5.58 6.76 0.60
CA ALA A 14 4.36 6.91 1.38
C ALA A 14 3.60 8.20 1.05
N ARG A 15 4.23 9.11 0.34
CA ARG A 15 3.59 10.37 -0.07
C ARG A 15 2.75 10.22 -1.34
N VAL A 16 2.82 9.07 -2.01
CA VAL A 16 2.04 8.86 -3.21
C VAL A 16 0.56 8.99 -2.87
N GLU A 17 -0.18 9.68 -3.73
CA GLU A 17 -1.60 9.90 -3.49
C GLU A 17 -2.40 8.65 -3.85
N LEU A 18 -3.48 8.41 -3.10
CA LEU A 18 -4.29 7.24 -3.35
C LEU A 18 -4.93 7.27 -4.73
N GLU A 19 -5.22 8.46 -5.26
CA GLU A 19 -5.76 8.55 -6.61
C GLU A 19 -4.77 8.01 -7.63
N GLU A 20 -3.50 8.27 -7.42
CA GLU A 20 -2.47 7.78 -8.32
C GLU A 20 -2.39 6.27 -8.25
N LEU A 21 -2.49 5.71 -7.05
CA LEU A 21 -2.50 4.27 -6.88
C LEU A 21 -3.72 3.66 -7.55
N ALA A 22 -4.87 4.30 -7.43
CA ALA A 22 -6.09 3.78 -8.01
C ALA A 22 -5.99 3.71 -9.52
N GLU A 23 -5.31 4.66 -10.13
CA GLU A 23 -5.18 4.69 -11.59
C GLU A 23 -4.08 3.75 -12.07
N ALA A 24 -3.00 3.63 -11.33
CA ALA A 24 -1.84 2.90 -11.80
C ALA A 24 -1.82 1.45 -11.36
N VAL A 25 -2.40 1.15 -10.21
CA VAL A 25 -2.29 -0.17 -9.61
C VAL A 25 -3.65 -0.86 -9.54
N ASP A 26 -4.56 -0.35 -8.72
CA ASP A 26 -5.86 -0.99 -8.52
C ASP A 26 -6.82 0.05 -7.98
N ALA A 27 -7.94 0.25 -8.68
CA ALA A 27 -8.91 1.25 -8.28
C ALA A 27 -9.46 1.01 -6.87
N ARG A 28 -9.41 -0.22 -6.39
CA ARG A 28 -9.90 -0.53 -5.05
C ARG A 28 -9.03 0.02 -3.94
N LEU A 29 -7.83 0.53 -4.27
CA LEU A 29 -6.94 1.10 -3.28
C LEU A 29 -7.35 2.50 -2.86
N SER A 30 -8.30 3.10 -3.55
CA SER A 30 -8.82 4.40 -3.20
C SER A 30 -10.33 4.32 -3.08
N SER A 31 -10.91 5.04 -2.13
CA SER A 31 -12.34 5.02 -1.90
C SER A 31 -12.78 6.42 -1.47
N ASP A 32 -13.99 6.81 -1.87
CA ASP A 32 -14.53 8.09 -1.45
C ASP A 32 -14.74 8.13 0.05
N GLU A 33 -14.78 6.97 0.69
CA GLU A 33 -14.99 6.92 2.13
C GLU A 33 -13.68 7.02 2.92
N ASP A 34 -12.55 6.97 2.22
CA ASP A 34 -11.28 7.10 2.91
C ASP A 34 -11.09 8.53 3.38
N GLU A 35 -10.61 8.67 4.60
CA GLU A 35 -10.35 9.99 5.15
C GLU A 35 -8.90 10.39 4.98
N VAL A 36 -8.17 9.65 4.16
CA VAL A 36 -6.75 9.89 3.93
C VAL A 36 -6.52 10.06 2.45
N ASP A 37 -5.48 10.80 2.10
CA ASP A 37 -5.17 11.10 0.71
C ASP A 37 -3.93 10.38 0.20
N THR A 38 -3.10 9.87 1.10
CA THR A 38 -1.82 9.28 0.71
C THR A 38 -1.72 7.84 1.13
N LEU A 39 -0.80 7.12 0.50
CA LEU A 39 -0.55 5.73 0.82
C LEU A 39 -0.12 5.56 2.28
N GLY A 40 0.76 6.43 2.76
CA GLY A 40 1.18 6.36 4.15
C GLY A 40 0.03 6.56 5.11
N GLY A 41 -0.87 7.49 4.79
CA GLY A 41 -2.05 7.72 5.60
C GLY A 41 -2.95 6.51 5.63
N LEU A 42 -3.10 5.85 4.49
CA LEU A 42 -3.93 4.65 4.41
C LEU A 42 -3.34 3.53 5.27
N VAL A 43 -2.03 3.33 5.20
CA VAL A 43 -1.38 2.30 6.01
C VAL A 43 -1.54 2.60 7.49
N PHE A 44 -1.37 3.87 7.86
CA PHE A 44 -1.56 4.28 9.26
C PHE A 44 -2.98 4.00 9.71
N LEU A 45 -3.96 4.34 8.87
CA LEU A 45 -5.36 4.12 9.21
C LEU A 45 -5.66 2.64 9.42
N LEU A 46 -5.15 1.78 8.55
CA LEU A 46 -5.41 0.36 8.65
C LEU A 46 -4.68 -0.28 9.83
N ALA A 47 -3.50 0.19 10.14
CA ALA A 47 -2.72 -0.37 11.23
C ALA A 47 -3.12 0.16 12.60
N GLY A 48 -3.67 1.37 12.64
CA GLY A 48 -4.02 2.01 13.90
C GLY A 48 -2.82 2.62 14.61
N HIS A 49 -1.64 2.54 13.99
CA HIS A 49 -0.42 3.11 14.53
C HIS A 49 0.58 3.19 13.37
N ILE A 50 1.72 3.82 13.59
CA ILE A 50 2.76 3.84 12.58
C ILE A 50 3.47 2.48 12.63
N PRO A 51 3.35 1.66 11.58
CA PRO A 51 3.91 0.32 11.62
C PRO A 51 5.44 0.35 11.64
N ALA A 52 6.00 -0.65 12.26
CA ALA A 52 7.44 -0.80 12.29
C ALA A 52 7.92 -1.28 10.92
N LYS A 53 9.20 -1.07 10.66
CA LYS A 53 9.80 -1.52 9.42
C LYS A 53 9.57 -3.03 9.28
N GLY A 54 9.02 -3.42 8.16
CA GLY A 54 8.73 -4.83 7.89
C GLY A 54 7.34 -5.28 8.30
N GLU A 55 6.58 -4.41 8.94
CA GLU A 55 5.23 -4.78 9.37
C GLU A 55 4.28 -4.66 8.19
N CYS A 56 3.34 -5.60 8.08
CA CYS A 56 2.35 -5.60 6.99
C CYS A 56 0.97 -5.36 7.53
N VAL A 57 0.13 -4.71 6.73
CA VAL A 57 -1.29 -4.56 7.04
C VAL A 57 -2.08 -5.00 5.82
N GLU A 58 -3.30 -5.47 6.04
CA GLU A 58 -4.15 -5.90 4.96
C GLU A 58 -5.19 -4.85 4.63
N HIS A 59 -5.33 -4.57 3.36
CA HIS A 59 -6.37 -3.69 2.87
C HIS A 59 -7.63 -4.52 2.62
N PRO A 60 -8.83 -3.92 2.78
CA PRO A 60 -10.07 -4.66 2.53
C PRO A 60 -10.17 -5.25 1.13
N SER A 61 -9.46 -4.70 0.16
CA SER A 61 -9.47 -5.22 -1.19
C SER A 61 -8.66 -6.51 -1.34
N GLY A 62 -7.90 -6.87 -0.32
CA GLY A 62 -7.04 -8.04 -0.37
C GLY A 62 -5.58 -7.71 -0.57
N TRP A 63 -5.26 -6.48 -0.95
CA TRP A 63 -3.88 -6.06 -1.09
C TRP A 63 -3.21 -6.00 0.28
N LYS A 64 -1.95 -6.37 0.32
CA LYS A 64 -1.15 -6.26 1.54
C LYS A 64 -0.17 -5.11 1.38
N LEU A 65 -0.08 -4.29 2.40
CA LEU A 65 0.77 -3.11 2.38
C LEU A 65 1.86 -3.29 3.42
N GLU A 66 3.10 -3.39 2.94
CA GLU A 66 4.24 -3.63 3.81
C GLU A 66 5.03 -2.34 4.00
N ALA A 67 5.26 -1.96 5.24
CA ALA A 67 6.08 -0.79 5.54
C ALA A 67 7.54 -1.20 5.42
N VAL A 68 8.12 -1.01 4.24
CA VAL A 68 9.50 -1.42 4.03
C VAL A 68 10.49 -0.41 4.62
N ASP A 69 10.03 0.81 4.86
CA ASP A 69 10.87 1.81 5.51
C ASP A 69 9.97 2.74 6.30
N SER A 70 10.30 2.96 7.56
CA SER A 70 9.54 3.86 8.40
C SER A 70 10.42 4.34 9.54
N ASP A 71 10.01 5.47 10.15
CA ASP A 71 10.66 5.92 11.38
C ASP A 71 9.57 6.08 12.44
N PRO A 72 9.93 6.44 13.68
CA PRO A 72 8.92 6.49 14.74
C PRO A 72 7.80 7.48 14.50
N ARG A 73 7.95 8.41 13.57
CA ARG A 73 6.96 9.45 13.36
C ARG A 73 6.15 9.25 12.09
N LYS A 74 6.68 8.51 11.11
CA LYS A 74 5.99 8.39 9.82
C LYS A 74 6.47 7.19 9.05
N ILE A 75 5.64 6.79 8.11
CA ILE A 75 5.98 5.75 7.15
C ILE A 75 6.69 6.44 6.00
N ILE A 76 7.75 5.84 5.49
CA ILE A 76 8.56 6.43 4.44
C ILE A 76 8.31 5.74 3.10
N ARG A 77 8.29 4.41 3.08
CA ARG A 77 8.10 3.66 1.85
C ARG A 77 7.26 2.42 2.11
N VAL A 78 6.40 2.10 1.16
CA VAL A 78 5.47 0.99 1.29
C VAL A 78 5.57 0.09 0.07
N ARG A 79 5.52 -1.21 0.29
CA ARG A 79 5.47 -2.19 -0.79
C ARG A 79 4.07 -2.76 -0.81
N LEU A 80 3.48 -2.83 -2.02
CA LEU A 80 2.12 -3.29 -2.18
C LEU A 80 2.13 -4.67 -2.82
N HIS A 81 1.54 -5.64 -2.14
CA HIS A 81 1.47 -7.02 -2.62
C HIS A 81 0.04 -7.32 -3.04
N ALA A 82 -0.15 -7.74 -4.28
CA ALA A 82 -1.47 -8.01 -4.83
C ALA A 82 -2.11 -9.19 -4.11
N PRO A 83 -3.45 -9.25 -4.09
CA PRO A 83 -4.14 -10.40 -3.56
C PRO A 83 -3.74 -11.64 -4.34
N GLU A 84 -3.79 -12.78 -3.70
CA GLU A 84 -3.45 -14.03 -4.37
C GLU A 84 -4.23 -14.23 -5.64
N SER A 85 -5.50 -13.83 -5.64
CA SER A 85 -6.34 -14.02 -6.80
C SER A 85 -5.92 -13.19 -8.00
N GLN A 86 -5.05 -12.21 -7.79
CA GLN A 86 -4.59 -11.36 -8.89
C GLN A 86 -3.14 -11.58 -9.25
N ARG A 87 -2.46 -12.47 -8.53
CA ARG A 87 -1.06 -12.75 -8.85
C ARG A 87 -0.99 -13.71 -10.01
N PRO A 88 0.02 -13.60 -10.85
CA PRO A 88 0.20 -14.56 -11.94
C PRO A 88 0.77 -15.84 -11.39
N GLU A 89 0.25 -16.43 -10.40
CA GLU A 89 0.79 -17.50 -9.68
C GLU A 89 0.59 -18.72 -10.32
N ALA A 90 1.47 -19.35 -10.58
CA ALA A 90 1.30 -20.54 -11.20
C ALA A 90 0.93 -21.55 -10.32
N ASP A 91 0.67 -21.73 -9.72
CA ASP A 91 0.31 -22.73 -9.04
C ASP A 91 0.56 -23.46 -8.80
#